data_e90fd72829153abf7c682f6e7697443b
#
_entry.id   e90fd72829153abf7c682f6e7697443b
#
_cell.length_a   1.000
_cell.length_b   1.000
_cell.length_c   1.000
_cell.angle_alpha   90.00
_cell.angle_beta   90.00
_cell.angle_gamma   90.00
#
_symmetry.space_group_name_H-M   'P 1'
#
loop_
_entity.id
_entity.type
_entity.pdbx_description
1 polymer ?
#
loop_
_entity_poly.entity_id
_entity_poly.type
_entity_poly.pdbx_seq_one_letter_code
_entity_poly.pdbx_strand_id
1 'polypeptide(L)'
;MRNTVVNMRRLLADINDIEARSNLMWNSAMAENGILKCGRLTDFQAHQIEHQLGAYTDCNHGEGLAGIQPVYYRHILNDTQEKFTRFANVVFGESNAEAGLTALEGFIRECGLPTKLSQLKTTVPITKELLKEVADSTNIIKTDPRALDSTEIYQILMECL
;
A
#
# COMPACT_ATOMS: atom_id res chain seq x y z
N MET A 1 7.38 5.76 8.95
CA MET A 1 6.94 4.35 8.95
C MET A 1 7.21 3.64 10.28
N ARG A 2 8.47 3.48 10.77
CA ARG A 2 8.70 2.84 12.09
C ARG A 2 7.85 3.46 13.22
N ASN A 3 7.84 4.78 13.34
CA ASN A 3 7.01 5.49 14.32
C ASN A 3 5.51 5.21 14.13
N THR A 4 5.05 5.04 12.90
CA THR A 4 3.65 4.67 12.60
C THR A 4 3.32 3.27 13.12
N VAL A 5 4.18 2.29 12.86
CA VAL A 5 3.98 0.90 13.33
C VAL A 5 3.92 0.85 14.86
N VAL A 6 4.88 1.52 15.54
CA VAL A 6 4.94 1.56 17.01
C VAL A 6 3.67 2.19 17.60
N ASN A 7 3.27 3.36 17.11
CA ASN A 7 2.11 4.07 17.67
C ASN A 7 0.78 3.42 17.28
N MET A 8 0.70 2.76 16.11
CA MET A 8 -0.49 2.01 15.77
C MET A 8 -0.71 0.82 16.71
N ARG A 9 0.36 0.09 17.06
CA ARG A 9 0.29 -1.00 18.05
C ARG A 9 -0.11 -0.50 19.43
N ARG A 10 0.35 0.69 19.84
CA ARG A 10 -0.11 1.33 21.07
C ARG A 10 -1.61 1.62 21.03
N LEU A 11 -2.13 2.14 19.91
CA LEU A 11 -3.56 2.41 19.74
C LEU A 11 -4.41 1.13 19.67
N LEU A 12 -3.88 0.04 19.12
CA LEU A 12 -4.58 -1.25 19.14
C LEU A 12 -4.70 -1.81 20.56
N ALA A 13 -3.73 -1.51 21.42
CA ALA A 13 -3.76 -1.89 22.83
C ALA A 13 -4.63 -0.95 23.69
N ASP A 14 -4.59 0.37 23.43
CA ASP A 14 -5.41 1.39 24.10
C ASP A 14 -5.83 2.46 23.09
N ILE A 15 -7.08 2.43 22.68
CA ILE A 15 -7.67 3.40 21.73
C ILE A 15 -7.67 4.84 22.25
N ASN A 16 -7.52 5.03 23.56
CA ASN A 16 -7.50 6.35 24.20
C ASN A 16 -6.07 6.89 24.39
N ASP A 17 -5.03 6.22 23.90
CA ASP A 17 -3.65 6.71 23.93
C ASP A 17 -3.51 7.97 23.06
N ILE A 18 -3.67 9.15 23.71
CA ILE A 18 -3.64 10.47 23.05
C ILE A 18 -2.26 10.72 22.42
N GLU A 19 -1.19 10.31 23.06
CA GLU A 19 0.17 10.50 22.53
C GLU A 19 0.38 9.69 21.25
N ALA A 20 -0.02 8.41 21.25
CA ALA A 20 0.05 7.57 20.06
C ALA A 20 -0.80 8.15 18.91
N ARG A 21 -2.01 8.62 19.21
CA ARG A 21 -2.91 9.27 18.26
C ARG A 21 -2.29 10.53 17.65
N SER A 22 -1.71 11.40 18.50
CA SER A 22 -1.03 12.63 18.06
C SER A 22 0.17 12.32 17.15
N ASN A 23 0.96 11.29 17.48
CA ASN A 23 2.06 10.85 16.66
C ASN A 23 1.60 10.33 15.29
N LEU A 24 0.49 9.60 15.22
CA LEU A 24 -0.06 9.11 13.95
C LEU A 24 -0.59 10.27 13.08
N MET A 25 -1.27 11.24 13.67
CA MET A 25 -1.71 12.45 12.95
C MET A 25 -0.51 13.22 12.38
N TRP A 26 0.55 13.40 13.17
CA TRP A 26 1.78 14.02 12.70
C TRP A 26 2.43 13.24 11.57
N ASN A 27 2.53 11.91 11.69
CA ASN A 27 3.09 11.04 10.66
C ASN A 27 2.30 11.15 9.35
N SER A 28 0.97 11.19 9.42
CA SER A 28 0.10 11.37 8.25
C SER A 28 0.35 12.72 7.58
N ALA A 29 0.37 13.81 8.34
CA ALA A 29 0.64 15.14 7.83
C ALA A 29 2.02 15.21 7.14
N MET A 30 3.05 14.61 7.74
CA MET A 30 4.40 14.58 7.17
C MET A 30 4.50 13.71 5.91
N ALA A 31 3.71 12.64 5.81
CA ALA A 31 3.67 11.81 4.61
C ALA A 31 3.03 12.55 3.42
N GLU A 32 2.00 13.36 3.67
CA GLU A 32 1.19 13.99 2.63
C GLU A 32 1.65 15.41 2.22
N ASN A 33 2.31 16.16 3.11
CA ASN A 33 2.69 17.56 2.86
C ASN A 33 3.81 17.75 1.81
N GLY A 34 4.32 16.68 1.25
CA GLY A 34 5.33 16.70 0.17
C GLY A 34 6.78 16.85 0.62
N ILE A 35 7.06 17.12 1.91
CA ILE A 35 8.45 17.33 2.38
C ILE A 35 9.34 16.10 2.16
N LEU A 36 8.78 14.89 2.28
CA LEU A 36 9.50 13.64 2.04
C LEU A 36 9.78 13.36 0.56
N LYS A 37 9.15 14.14 -0.33
CA LYS A 37 9.28 14.01 -1.80
C LYS A 37 10.31 15.00 -2.36
N CYS A 38 10.78 15.96 -1.56
CA CYS A 38 11.72 16.98 -2.03
C CYS A 38 13.02 16.37 -2.58
N GLY A 39 13.36 16.72 -3.83
CA GLY A 39 14.59 16.27 -4.50
C GLY A 39 14.63 14.77 -4.83
N ARG A 40 13.47 14.10 -4.90
CA ARG A 40 13.36 12.67 -5.19
C ARG A 40 12.33 12.39 -6.29
N LEU A 41 12.63 11.40 -7.11
CA LEU A 41 11.60 10.74 -7.90
C LEU A 41 10.77 9.87 -6.94
N THR A 42 9.46 9.90 -7.10
CA THR A 42 8.56 9.16 -6.23
C THR A 42 7.73 8.18 -7.05
N ASP A 43 7.54 7.00 -6.47
CA ASP A 43 6.53 6.07 -6.91
C ASP A 43 5.14 6.52 -6.41
N PHE A 44 4.14 6.29 -7.24
CA PHE A 44 2.73 6.51 -6.88
C PHE A 44 1.81 5.50 -7.60
N GLN A 45 2.38 4.45 -8.20
CA GLN A 45 1.64 3.54 -9.06
C GLN A 45 0.57 2.75 -8.30
N ALA A 46 0.88 2.25 -7.08
CA ALA A 46 -0.12 1.59 -6.26
C ALA A 46 -1.34 2.48 -5.98
N HIS A 47 -1.14 3.79 -5.74
CA HIS A 47 -2.24 4.75 -5.57
C HIS A 47 -3.01 4.96 -6.87
N GLN A 48 -2.33 5.07 -8.00
CA GLN A 48 -2.97 5.28 -9.30
C GLN A 48 -3.84 4.08 -9.69
N ILE A 49 -3.38 2.86 -9.40
CA ILE A 49 -4.15 1.62 -9.58
C ILE A 49 -5.36 1.61 -8.64
N GLU A 50 -5.15 1.95 -7.37
CA GLU A 50 -6.22 1.96 -6.37
C GLU A 50 -7.24 3.06 -6.64
N HIS A 51 -6.82 4.27 -7.06
CA HIS A 51 -7.75 5.33 -7.46
C HIS A 51 -8.68 4.89 -8.59
N GLN A 52 -8.15 4.13 -9.54
CA GLN A 52 -8.97 3.59 -10.61
C GLN A 52 -9.90 2.49 -10.11
N LEU A 53 -9.43 1.59 -9.26
CA LEU A 53 -10.27 0.59 -8.60
C LEU A 53 -11.40 1.27 -7.80
N GLY A 54 -11.08 2.28 -7.00
CA GLY A 54 -12.04 3.06 -6.22
C GLY A 54 -13.08 3.76 -7.09
N ALA A 55 -12.67 4.31 -8.25
CA ALA A 55 -13.59 4.93 -9.20
C ALA A 55 -14.64 3.96 -9.74
N TYR A 56 -14.31 2.68 -9.91
CA TYR A 56 -15.26 1.65 -10.35
C TYR A 56 -16.09 1.04 -9.22
N THR A 57 -15.54 0.97 -8.00
CA THR A 57 -16.08 0.12 -6.94
C THR A 57 -16.57 0.88 -5.71
N ASP A 58 -16.21 2.16 -5.60
CA ASP A 58 -16.45 3.01 -4.42
C ASP A 58 -15.90 2.38 -3.11
N CYS A 59 -14.80 1.61 -3.21
CA CYS A 59 -14.15 1.04 -2.05
C CYS A 59 -13.45 2.11 -1.20
N ASN A 60 -13.27 1.84 0.10
CA ASN A 60 -12.49 2.70 0.96
C ASN A 60 -11.02 2.75 0.48
N HIS A 61 -10.50 3.96 0.26
CA HIS A 61 -9.15 4.19 -0.27
C HIS A 61 -8.05 3.48 0.53
N GLY A 62 -8.08 3.60 1.86
CA GLY A 62 -7.06 2.97 2.71
C GLY A 62 -7.13 1.44 2.68
N GLU A 63 -8.33 0.88 2.62
CA GLU A 63 -8.54 -0.56 2.51
C GLU A 63 -8.11 -1.08 1.13
N GLY A 64 -8.43 -0.36 0.06
CA GLY A 64 -7.98 -0.66 -1.30
C GLY A 64 -6.45 -0.70 -1.40
N LEU A 65 -5.78 0.33 -0.85
CA LEU A 65 -4.32 0.35 -0.78
C LEU A 65 -3.75 -0.80 0.05
N ALA A 66 -4.36 -1.13 1.18
CA ALA A 66 -3.92 -2.22 2.03
C ALA A 66 -3.97 -3.58 1.31
N GLY A 67 -4.99 -3.79 0.46
CA GLY A 67 -5.12 -4.98 -0.36
C GLY A 67 -4.14 -5.06 -1.54
N ILE A 68 -3.76 -3.90 -2.12
CA ILE A 68 -2.93 -3.85 -3.33
C ILE A 68 -1.42 -3.77 -2.99
N GLN A 69 -1.03 -2.95 -2.04
CA GLN A 69 0.38 -2.60 -1.81
C GLN A 69 1.31 -3.79 -1.57
N PRO A 70 0.97 -4.82 -0.77
CA PRO A 70 1.89 -5.93 -0.54
C PRO A 70 2.23 -6.71 -1.80
N VAL A 71 1.24 -6.94 -2.67
CA VAL A 71 1.40 -7.64 -3.96
C VAL A 71 2.18 -6.75 -4.93
N TYR A 72 1.78 -5.49 -5.06
CA TYR A 72 2.48 -4.51 -5.89
C TYR A 72 3.96 -4.40 -5.52
N TYR A 73 4.31 -4.31 -4.23
CA TYR A 73 5.69 -4.21 -3.78
C TYR A 73 6.52 -5.47 -4.10
N ARG A 74 5.91 -6.66 -4.03
CA ARG A 74 6.58 -7.89 -4.47
C ARG A 74 6.81 -7.90 -5.98
N HIS A 75 5.86 -7.39 -6.76
CA HIS A 75 5.98 -7.29 -8.22
C HIS A 75 7.18 -6.43 -8.65
N ILE A 76 7.41 -5.30 -7.97
CA ILE A 76 8.52 -4.38 -8.27
C ILE A 76 9.79 -4.65 -7.42
N LEU A 77 9.82 -5.73 -6.64
CA LEU A 77 10.89 -5.98 -5.67
C LEU A 77 12.26 -6.06 -6.33
N ASN A 78 12.37 -6.72 -7.48
CA ASN A 78 13.64 -6.87 -8.20
C ASN A 78 14.22 -5.52 -8.64
N ASP A 79 13.38 -4.54 -8.93
CA ASP A 79 13.78 -3.19 -9.35
C ASP A 79 14.17 -2.30 -8.16
N THR A 80 13.79 -2.70 -6.92
CA THR A 80 13.88 -1.84 -5.73
C THR A 80 14.41 -2.55 -4.50
N GLN A 81 15.13 -3.64 -4.67
CA GLN A 81 15.54 -4.54 -3.58
C GLN A 81 16.28 -3.84 -2.44
N GLU A 82 17.19 -2.91 -2.77
CA GLU A 82 17.93 -2.16 -1.76
C GLU A 82 17.00 -1.30 -0.88
N LYS A 83 16.03 -0.61 -1.49
CA LYS A 83 15.06 0.23 -0.78
C LYS A 83 14.20 -0.62 0.16
N PHE A 84 13.72 -1.78 -0.30
CA PHE A 84 12.92 -2.68 0.53
C PHE A 84 13.74 -3.43 1.59
N THR A 85 15.00 -3.75 1.34
CA THR A 85 15.90 -4.29 2.38
C THR A 85 16.11 -3.25 3.49
N ARG A 86 16.34 -1.99 3.13
CA ARG A 86 16.43 -0.90 4.12
C ARG A 86 15.12 -0.71 4.87
N PHE A 87 13.98 -0.77 4.19
CA PHE A 87 12.66 -0.72 4.81
C PHE A 87 12.47 -1.84 5.82
N ALA A 88 12.74 -3.08 5.43
CA ALA A 88 12.66 -4.27 6.27
C ALA A 88 13.45 -4.10 7.56
N ASN A 89 14.72 -3.71 7.41
CA ASN A 89 15.65 -3.56 8.53
C ASN A 89 15.24 -2.42 9.48
N VAL A 90 14.94 -1.23 8.92
CA VAL A 90 14.67 -0.03 9.73
C VAL A 90 13.30 -0.06 10.37
N VAL A 91 12.28 -0.61 9.68
CA VAL A 91 10.89 -0.56 10.15
C VAL A 91 10.54 -1.76 11.02
N PHE A 92 10.92 -2.97 10.60
CA PHE A 92 10.53 -4.21 11.24
C PHE A 92 11.68 -4.97 11.91
N GLY A 93 12.94 -4.62 11.64
CA GLY A 93 14.10 -5.34 12.15
C GLY A 93 14.41 -6.63 11.37
N GLU A 94 13.84 -6.76 10.18
CA GLU A 94 14.01 -7.92 9.31
C GLU A 94 15.30 -7.84 8.48
N SER A 95 15.87 -9.01 8.14
CA SER A 95 17.18 -9.09 7.49
C SER A 95 17.16 -8.88 5.97
N ASN A 96 16.01 -9.06 5.33
CA ASN A 96 15.88 -8.97 3.88
C ASN A 96 14.53 -8.38 3.46
N ALA A 97 14.44 -7.99 2.20
CA ALA A 97 13.28 -7.30 1.63
C ALA A 97 11.99 -8.14 1.72
N GLU A 98 12.05 -9.43 1.39
CA GLU A 98 10.87 -10.30 1.40
C GLU A 98 10.31 -10.51 2.81
N ALA A 99 11.18 -10.70 3.80
CA ALA A 99 10.79 -10.75 5.21
C ALA A 99 10.12 -9.43 5.66
N GLY A 100 10.64 -8.28 5.19
CA GLY A 100 10.06 -6.98 5.45
C GLY A 100 8.67 -6.79 4.83
N LEU A 101 8.45 -7.28 3.61
CA LEU A 101 7.13 -7.24 2.96
C LEU A 101 6.14 -8.19 3.65
N THR A 102 6.60 -9.35 4.08
CA THR A 102 5.81 -10.28 4.89
C THR A 102 5.41 -9.67 6.24
N ALA A 103 6.34 -8.96 6.89
CA ALA A 103 6.06 -8.24 8.13
C ALA A 103 5.06 -7.08 7.91
N LEU A 104 5.15 -6.36 6.78
CA LEU A 104 4.17 -5.33 6.41
C LEU A 104 2.77 -5.93 6.25
N GLU A 105 2.65 -7.03 5.53
CA GLU A 105 1.36 -7.72 5.33
C GLU A 105 0.80 -8.23 6.68
N GLY A 106 1.66 -8.76 7.54
CA GLY A 106 1.31 -9.13 8.91
C GLY A 106 0.78 -7.94 9.73
N PHE A 107 1.43 -6.78 9.61
CA PHE A 107 1.00 -5.55 10.27
C PHE A 107 -0.34 -5.02 9.74
N ILE A 108 -0.58 -5.11 8.45
CA ILE A 108 -1.88 -4.77 7.84
C ILE A 108 -2.99 -5.63 8.46
N ARG A 109 -2.77 -6.95 8.58
CA ARG A 109 -3.70 -7.87 9.24
C ARG A 109 -3.86 -7.56 10.74
N GLU A 110 -2.78 -7.24 11.44
CA GLU A 110 -2.80 -6.82 12.84
C GLU A 110 -3.70 -5.59 13.06
N CYS A 111 -3.71 -4.66 12.09
CA CYS A 111 -4.59 -3.49 12.10
C CYS A 111 -6.06 -3.79 11.73
N GLY A 112 -6.40 -5.03 11.41
CA GLY A 112 -7.75 -5.42 10.99
C GLY A 112 -8.12 -4.97 9.58
N LEU A 113 -7.13 -4.60 8.75
CA LEU A 113 -7.34 -4.17 7.38
C LEU A 113 -7.37 -5.39 6.42
N PRO A 114 -8.12 -5.29 5.31
CA PRO A 114 -8.14 -6.32 4.29
C PRO A 114 -6.77 -6.49 3.63
N THR A 115 -6.41 -7.72 3.30
CA THR A 115 -5.22 -8.07 2.53
C THR A 115 -5.56 -8.63 1.15
N LYS A 116 -6.85 -8.67 0.83
CA LYS A 116 -7.38 -9.15 -0.45
C LYS A 116 -8.51 -8.24 -0.92
N LEU A 117 -8.64 -8.07 -2.24
CA LEU A 117 -9.71 -7.28 -2.84
C LEU A 117 -11.10 -7.90 -2.60
N SER A 118 -11.19 -9.22 -2.49
CA SER A 118 -12.43 -9.93 -2.15
C SER A 118 -12.98 -9.63 -0.76
N GLN A 119 -12.20 -9.00 0.11
CA GLN A 119 -12.60 -8.58 1.46
C GLN A 119 -13.12 -7.14 1.51
N LEU A 120 -12.96 -6.38 0.42
CA LEU A 120 -13.40 -4.98 0.36
C LEU A 120 -14.93 -4.87 0.35
N LYS A 121 -15.43 -3.83 1.00
CA LYS A 121 -16.83 -3.41 0.85
C LYS A 121 -16.94 -2.51 -0.38
N THR A 122 -17.71 -2.94 -1.37
CA THR A 122 -17.83 -2.29 -2.67
C THR A 122 -19.29 -2.15 -3.10
N THR A 123 -19.58 -1.16 -3.94
CA THR A 123 -20.92 -0.96 -4.50
C THR A 123 -21.24 -1.92 -5.65
N VAL A 124 -20.20 -2.46 -6.29
CA VAL A 124 -20.30 -3.46 -7.37
C VAL A 124 -19.37 -4.64 -7.09
N PRO A 125 -19.72 -5.86 -7.51
CA PRO A 125 -18.84 -7.02 -7.33
C PRO A 125 -17.51 -6.84 -8.05
N ILE A 126 -16.41 -7.21 -7.40
CA ILE A 126 -15.09 -7.25 -8.02
C ILE A 126 -14.98 -8.53 -8.84
N THR A 127 -15.09 -8.41 -10.16
CA THR A 127 -14.94 -9.53 -11.12
C THR A 127 -13.65 -9.40 -11.91
N LYS A 128 -13.23 -10.46 -12.58
CA LYS A 128 -12.06 -10.45 -13.45
C LYS A 128 -12.20 -9.45 -14.60
N GLU A 129 -13.41 -9.32 -15.13
CA GLU A 129 -13.75 -8.38 -16.19
C GLU A 129 -13.59 -6.94 -15.70
N LEU A 130 -14.12 -6.64 -14.50
CA LEU A 130 -13.95 -5.32 -13.88
C LEU A 130 -12.46 -5.01 -13.64
N LEU A 131 -11.68 -5.96 -13.12
CA LEU A 131 -10.25 -5.77 -12.91
C LEU A 131 -9.48 -5.54 -14.21
N LYS A 132 -9.93 -6.13 -15.31
CA LYS A 132 -9.38 -5.86 -16.64
C LYS A 132 -9.67 -4.43 -17.08
N GLU A 133 -10.89 -3.94 -16.90
CA GLU A 133 -11.26 -2.55 -17.20
C GLU A 133 -10.48 -1.55 -16.33
N VAL A 134 -10.32 -1.84 -15.03
CA VAL A 134 -9.49 -1.05 -14.11
C VAL A 134 -8.06 -0.96 -14.63
N ALA A 135 -7.46 -2.10 -15.01
CA ALA A 135 -6.09 -2.13 -15.50
C ALA A 135 -5.91 -1.35 -16.81
N ASP A 136 -6.83 -1.51 -17.75
CA ASP A 136 -6.77 -0.86 -19.06
C ASP A 136 -6.99 0.65 -18.99
N SER A 137 -7.75 1.11 -17.98
CA SER A 137 -8.05 2.53 -17.78
C SER A 137 -7.12 3.23 -16.78
N THR A 138 -6.25 2.49 -16.10
CA THR A 138 -5.29 3.08 -15.16
C THR A 138 -4.25 3.92 -15.91
N ASN A 139 -4.16 5.20 -15.55
CA ASN A 139 -3.17 6.12 -16.09
C ASN A 139 -1.98 6.26 -15.15
N ILE A 140 -0.84 5.68 -15.52
CA ILE A 140 0.40 5.76 -14.75
C ILE A 140 1.16 7.04 -15.09
N ILE A 141 1.19 7.98 -14.14
CA ILE A 141 1.85 9.30 -14.29
C ILE A 141 3.21 9.32 -13.58
N LYS A 142 3.32 8.69 -12.40
CA LYS A 142 4.56 8.61 -11.62
C LYS A 142 5.09 7.19 -11.66
N THR A 143 6.29 7.02 -12.15
CA THR A 143 6.80 5.78 -12.72
C THR A 143 8.09 5.26 -12.09
N ASP A 144 8.47 5.70 -10.89
CA ASP A 144 9.63 5.14 -10.19
C ASP A 144 9.26 3.77 -9.57
N PRO A 145 10.05 2.70 -9.73
CA PRO A 145 11.32 2.60 -10.45
C PRO A 145 11.17 2.49 -11.97
N ARG A 146 10.03 2.04 -12.48
CA ARG A 146 9.65 1.95 -13.89
C ARG A 146 8.13 1.99 -14.02
N ALA A 147 7.63 2.38 -15.19
CA ALA A 147 6.21 2.33 -15.49
C ALA A 147 5.75 0.87 -15.63
N LEU A 148 4.61 0.54 -15.03
CA LEU A 148 3.87 -0.69 -15.29
C LEU A 148 2.98 -0.52 -16.53
N ASP A 149 2.84 -1.59 -17.31
CA ASP A 149 1.82 -1.66 -18.36
C ASP A 149 0.50 -2.24 -17.84
N SER A 150 -0.56 -2.17 -18.65
CA SER A 150 -1.88 -2.66 -18.27
C SER A 150 -1.93 -4.17 -18.00
N THR A 151 -1.06 -4.94 -18.62
CA THR A 151 -0.97 -6.39 -18.41
C THR A 151 -0.40 -6.70 -17.04
N GLU A 152 0.67 -6.00 -16.65
CA GLU A 152 1.26 -6.12 -15.31
C GLU A 152 0.27 -5.66 -14.23
N ILE A 153 -0.43 -4.54 -14.46
CA ILE A 153 -1.45 -4.04 -13.53
C ILE A 153 -2.57 -5.08 -13.35
N TYR A 154 -3.04 -5.68 -14.43
CA TYR A 154 -4.04 -6.74 -14.36
C TYR A 154 -3.55 -7.95 -13.58
N GLN A 155 -2.30 -8.39 -13.79
CA GLN A 155 -1.70 -9.49 -13.03
C GLN A 155 -1.67 -9.18 -11.52
N ILE A 156 -1.21 -7.99 -11.14
CA ILE A 156 -1.19 -7.54 -9.76
C ILE A 156 -2.60 -7.59 -9.15
N LEU A 157 -3.60 -7.04 -9.84
CA LEU A 157 -4.99 -7.02 -9.36
C LEU A 157 -5.56 -8.44 -9.22
N MET A 158 -5.23 -9.34 -10.13
CA MET A 158 -5.63 -10.74 -10.07
C MET A 158 -5.00 -11.49 -8.89
N GLU A 159 -3.75 -11.20 -8.55
CA GLU A 159 -3.07 -11.76 -7.38
C GLU A 159 -3.64 -11.20 -6.06
N CYS A 160 -4.25 -10.02 -6.10
CA CYS A 160 -4.92 -9.40 -4.94
C CYS A 160 -6.31 -9.98 -4.66
N LEU A 161 -6.92 -10.76 -5.55
CA LEU A 161 -8.22 -11.42 -5.32
C LEU A 161 -8.09 -12.55 -4.29
#